data_6a5019c10964aebaa2bccbf059a12a96
#
_entry.id   6a5019c10964aebaa2bccbf059a12a96
#
_cell.length_a   1.000
_cell.length_b   1.000
_cell.length_c   1.000
_cell.angle_alpha   90.00
_cell.angle_beta   90.00
_cell.angle_gamma   90.00
#
_symmetry.space_group_name_H-M   'P 1'
#
loop_
_entity.id
_entity.type
_entity.pdbx_description
1 polymer ?
#
loop_
_entity_poly.entity_id
_entity_poly.type
_entity_poly.pdbx_seq_one_letter_code
_entity_poly.pdbx_strand_id
1 'polypeptide(L)'
;YYAMDRDNRWDRVEKAYNLIVNGKGDYQYDSLELAIKDAYKRNETDEFVSPTIIGNYKGIEDEDSLLIVNFRSDRVREILASFLKDEFIHFSRKNNQAPFKNALGMMEYSEELNRYIPSIFKNELHQETLGEIISKAGLTQLRIAETEKYPHVTFFFNGGNEKKYKNEERILIPSPKVSTYDLKPEMSAIKIKDELMINLKNKKHDFVVVNFANPDMVGHTGDLKATIKAVETVDNCIGELTQQIEELNGTILITADHGNCE
;
A
#
# COMPACT_ATOMS: atom_id res chain seq x y z
N TYR A 1 -1.33 10.50 -3.07
CA TYR A 1 -1.45 10.57 -1.61
C TYR A 1 -2.87 10.37 -1.14
N TYR A 2 -3.83 11.22 -1.56
CA TYR A 2 -5.20 11.20 -1.07
C TYR A 2 -6.07 10.09 -1.67
N ALA A 3 -5.94 9.83 -2.97
CA ALA A 3 -6.76 8.85 -3.68
C ALA A 3 -6.18 7.44 -3.67
N MET A 4 -4.93 7.28 -3.27
CA MET A 4 -4.19 6.02 -3.37
C MET A 4 -3.68 5.53 -2.00
N ASP A 5 -4.40 5.85 -0.93
CA ASP A 5 -4.10 5.32 0.41
C ASP A 5 -4.31 3.80 0.46
N ARG A 6 -3.55 3.14 1.33
CA ARG A 6 -3.64 1.70 1.60
C ARG A 6 -3.37 1.36 3.07
N ASP A 7 -3.32 2.40 3.94
CA ASP A 7 -3.06 2.29 5.38
C ASP A 7 -4.30 2.63 6.23
N ASN A 8 -5.49 2.55 5.64
CA ASN A 8 -6.77 2.88 6.27
C ASN A 8 -6.82 4.32 6.85
N ARG A 9 -6.17 5.25 6.16
CA ARG A 9 -6.22 6.68 6.46
C ARG A 9 -7.45 7.29 5.78
N TRP A 10 -8.61 6.94 6.28
CA TRP A 10 -9.89 7.31 5.69
C TRP A 10 -10.12 8.82 5.62
N ASP A 11 -9.47 9.60 6.48
CA ASP A 11 -9.40 11.06 6.40
C ASP A 11 -8.79 11.57 5.08
N ARG A 12 -7.83 10.83 4.50
CA ARG A 12 -7.24 11.13 3.19
C ARG A 12 -8.18 10.73 2.06
N VAL A 13 -8.70 9.51 2.13
CA VAL A 13 -9.63 8.96 1.14
C VAL A 13 -10.88 9.82 1.03
N GLU A 14 -11.41 10.31 2.16
CA GLU A 14 -12.56 11.20 2.20
C GLU A 14 -12.34 12.51 1.41
N LYS A 15 -11.15 13.09 1.47
CA LYS A 15 -10.81 14.27 0.68
C LYS A 15 -10.87 13.98 -0.82
N ALA A 16 -10.28 12.87 -1.28
CA ALA A 16 -10.34 12.47 -2.68
C ALA A 16 -11.78 12.14 -3.11
N TYR A 17 -12.54 11.43 -2.26
CA TYR A 17 -13.95 11.17 -2.49
C TYR A 17 -14.75 12.47 -2.65
N ASN A 18 -14.57 13.42 -1.74
CA ASN A 18 -15.28 14.70 -1.77
C ASN A 18 -14.95 15.52 -3.01
N LEU A 19 -13.71 15.50 -3.48
CA LEU A 19 -13.34 16.14 -4.75
C LEU A 19 -14.06 15.50 -5.92
N ILE A 20 -14.00 14.18 -6.05
CA ILE A 20 -14.53 13.45 -7.21
C ILE A 20 -16.05 13.43 -7.19
N VAL A 21 -16.66 13.05 -6.07
CA VAL A 21 -18.11 12.83 -5.99
C VAL A 21 -18.89 14.12 -5.77
N ASN A 22 -18.39 15.01 -4.92
CA ASN A 22 -19.11 16.19 -4.47
C ASN A 22 -18.63 17.49 -5.12
N GLY A 23 -17.57 17.47 -5.95
CA GLY A 23 -16.94 18.66 -6.50
C GLY A 23 -16.42 19.60 -5.43
N LYS A 24 -15.91 19.06 -4.31
CA LYS A 24 -15.36 19.84 -3.18
C LYS A 24 -13.87 19.57 -3.04
N GLY A 25 -13.05 20.53 -3.43
CA GLY A 25 -11.61 20.51 -3.26
C GLY A 25 -11.14 21.53 -2.23
N ASP A 26 -9.90 21.37 -1.79
CA ASP A 26 -9.24 22.36 -0.90
C ASP A 26 -8.95 23.66 -1.66
N TYR A 27 -8.77 23.57 -3.00
CA TYR A 27 -8.49 24.70 -3.89
C TYR A 27 -9.28 24.59 -5.20
N GLN A 28 -9.42 25.74 -5.89
CA GLN A 28 -10.03 25.81 -7.22
C GLN A 28 -9.26 26.77 -8.11
N TYR A 29 -9.00 26.38 -9.36
CA TYR A 29 -8.29 27.16 -10.38
C TYR A 29 -8.95 27.01 -11.76
N ASP A 30 -8.77 28.01 -12.61
CA ASP A 30 -9.26 27.95 -14.00
C ASP A 30 -8.36 27.07 -14.89
N SER A 31 -7.10 26.86 -14.52
CA SER A 31 -6.17 26.03 -15.28
C SER A 31 -5.32 25.13 -14.41
N LEU A 32 -4.98 23.96 -14.96
CA LEU A 32 -4.09 22.99 -14.31
C LEU A 32 -2.71 23.58 -14.02
N GLU A 33 -2.18 24.39 -14.95
CA GLU A 33 -0.86 24.99 -14.80
C GLU A 33 -0.78 25.93 -13.59
N LEU A 34 -1.80 26.75 -13.39
CA LEU A 34 -1.90 27.63 -12.21
C LEU A 34 -2.03 26.82 -10.92
N ALA A 35 -2.85 25.77 -10.93
CA ALA A 35 -3.02 24.89 -9.79
C ALA A 35 -1.69 24.27 -9.32
N ILE A 36 -0.91 23.72 -10.25
CA ILE A 36 0.39 23.11 -9.94
C ILE A 36 1.42 24.14 -9.49
N LYS A 37 1.52 25.29 -10.17
CA LYS A 37 2.43 26.37 -9.76
C LYS A 37 2.15 26.85 -8.32
N ASP A 38 0.89 26.96 -7.95
CA ASP A 38 0.51 27.41 -6.63
C ASP A 38 0.65 26.29 -5.57
N ALA A 39 0.46 25.03 -5.93
CA ALA A 39 0.79 23.89 -5.08
C ALA A 39 2.29 23.91 -4.69
N TYR A 40 3.18 24.10 -5.65
CA TYR A 40 4.63 24.22 -5.39
C TYR A 40 4.98 25.41 -4.51
N LYS A 41 4.30 26.56 -4.65
CA LYS A 41 4.50 27.71 -3.76
C LYS A 41 4.08 27.40 -2.30
N ARG A 42 3.14 26.47 -2.11
CA ARG A 42 2.73 25.98 -0.79
C ARG A 42 3.63 24.85 -0.27
N ASN A 43 4.72 24.53 -0.98
CA ASN A 43 5.62 23.39 -0.72
C ASN A 43 4.93 22.02 -0.84
N GLU A 44 3.87 21.91 -1.63
CA GLU A 44 3.26 20.63 -2.01
C GLU A 44 4.02 20.08 -3.22
N THR A 45 4.69 18.94 -3.06
CA THR A 45 5.34 18.23 -4.19
C THR A 45 4.32 17.39 -4.93
N ASP A 46 4.70 16.82 -6.08
CA ASP A 46 3.79 16.11 -7.00
C ASP A 46 2.92 15.05 -6.30
N GLU A 47 3.48 14.30 -5.37
CA GLU A 47 2.74 13.26 -4.64
C GLU A 47 1.72 13.85 -3.65
N PHE A 48 1.95 15.05 -3.13
CA PHE A 48 1.20 15.64 -2.02
C PHE A 48 0.29 16.80 -2.43
N VAL A 49 0.11 17.05 -3.72
CA VAL A 49 -0.81 18.09 -4.21
C VAL A 49 -2.19 17.87 -3.61
N SER A 50 -2.68 18.90 -2.94
CA SER A 50 -4.01 18.88 -2.30
C SER A 50 -5.12 18.74 -3.33
N PRO A 51 -6.26 18.10 -2.99
CA PRO A 51 -7.40 17.95 -3.87
C PRO A 51 -7.87 19.29 -4.43
N THR A 52 -7.76 19.45 -5.74
CA THR A 52 -7.93 20.73 -6.43
C THR A 52 -8.93 20.62 -7.58
N ILE A 53 -9.89 21.52 -7.63
CA ILE A 53 -10.86 21.64 -8.71
C ILE A 53 -10.27 22.46 -9.86
N ILE A 54 -10.43 21.99 -11.09
CA ILE A 54 -10.08 22.74 -12.29
C ILE A 54 -11.37 23.14 -13.02
N GLY A 55 -11.49 24.42 -13.30
CA GLY A 55 -12.67 25.00 -13.95
C GLY A 55 -13.93 24.90 -13.07
N ASN A 56 -15.02 24.46 -13.66
CA ASN A 56 -16.37 24.44 -13.05
C ASN A 56 -16.86 23.05 -12.64
N TYR A 57 -15.93 22.12 -12.34
CA TYR A 57 -16.33 20.77 -11.92
C TYR A 57 -17.18 20.81 -10.64
N LYS A 58 -18.35 20.17 -10.67
CA LYS A 58 -19.31 20.16 -9.56
C LYS A 58 -19.53 18.78 -8.92
N GLY A 59 -18.70 17.82 -9.27
CA GLY A 59 -18.85 16.43 -8.87
C GLY A 59 -19.54 15.60 -9.95
N ILE A 60 -19.80 14.35 -9.60
CA ILE A 60 -20.48 13.42 -10.50
C ILE A 60 -21.99 13.67 -10.56
N GLU A 61 -22.60 13.31 -11.66
CA GLU A 61 -24.04 13.29 -11.90
C GLU A 61 -24.60 11.85 -11.81
N ASP A 62 -25.92 11.72 -11.70
CA ASP A 62 -26.59 10.43 -11.40
C ASP A 62 -26.35 9.33 -12.46
N GLU A 63 -26.10 9.69 -13.71
CA GLU A 63 -25.87 8.75 -14.82
C GLU A 63 -24.38 8.53 -15.13
N ASP A 64 -23.49 9.12 -14.36
CA ASP A 64 -22.05 8.96 -14.55
C ASP A 64 -21.61 7.53 -14.24
N SER A 65 -20.64 7.06 -14.99
CA SER A 65 -20.05 5.73 -14.88
C SER A 65 -18.57 5.84 -14.49
N LEU A 66 -18.08 4.85 -13.74
CA LEU A 66 -16.72 4.78 -13.28
C LEU A 66 -15.90 3.82 -14.15
N LEU A 67 -14.83 4.31 -14.75
CA LEU A 67 -13.78 3.49 -15.35
C LEU A 67 -12.48 3.66 -14.57
N ILE A 68 -11.98 2.58 -13.98
CA ILE A 68 -10.68 2.55 -13.29
C ILE A 68 -9.64 1.89 -14.18
N VAL A 69 -8.64 2.68 -14.62
CA VAL A 69 -7.55 2.23 -15.51
C VAL A 69 -6.27 1.88 -14.75
N ASN A 70 -6.32 1.74 -13.44
CA ASN A 70 -5.17 1.31 -12.64
C ASN A 70 -4.87 -0.16 -12.90
N PHE A 71 -3.61 -0.44 -13.22
CA PHE A 71 -3.11 -1.81 -13.32
C PHE A 71 -2.85 -2.41 -11.93
N ARG A 72 -2.23 -1.63 -11.03
CA ARG A 72 -1.88 -2.04 -9.67
C ARG A 72 -3.11 -2.00 -8.75
N SER A 73 -3.35 -3.08 -8.00
CA SER A 73 -4.58 -3.28 -7.23
C SER A 73 -4.57 -2.62 -5.84
N ASP A 74 -3.44 -2.63 -5.12
CA ASP A 74 -3.38 -2.26 -3.70
C ASP A 74 -3.75 -0.80 -3.43
N ARG A 75 -3.37 0.12 -4.31
CA ARG A 75 -3.57 1.57 -4.16
C ARG A 75 -4.98 2.06 -4.48
N VAL A 76 -5.84 1.24 -5.07
CA VAL A 76 -7.21 1.65 -5.45
C VAL A 76 -8.29 1.00 -4.62
N ARG A 77 -7.96 0.04 -3.75
CA ARG A 77 -8.94 -0.72 -2.96
C ARG A 77 -9.77 0.18 -2.06
N GLU A 78 -9.16 1.11 -1.35
CA GLU A 78 -9.86 1.98 -0.40
C GLU A 78 -10.77 2.99 -1.08
N ILE A 79 -10.28 3.68 -2.12
CA ILE A 79 -11.12 4.63 -2.86
C ILE A 79 -12.27 3.92 -3.58
N LEU A 80 -12.04 2.72 -4.15
CA LEU A 80 -13.10 1.92 -4.76
C LEU A 80 -14.12 1.42 -3.72
N ALA A 81 -13.69 1.05 -2.53
CA ALA A 81 -14.60 0.69 -1.45
C ALA A 81 -15.53 1.86 -1.12
N SER A 82 -15.02 3.10 -1.09
CA SER A 82 -15.83 4.29 -0.85
C SER A 82 -16.82 4.58 -1.99
N PHE A 83 -16.50 4.22 -3.22
CA PHE A 83 -17.35 4.46 -4.40
C PHE A 83 -18.42 3.39 -4.60
N LEU A 84 -18.14 2.13 -4.26
CA LEU A 84 -18.90 1.00 -4.77
C LEU A 84 -19.59 0.14 -3.71
N LYS A 85 -19.03 0.05 -2.48
CA LYS A 85 -19.66 -0.80 -1.47
C LYS A 85 -20.96 -0.19 -0.96
N ASP A 86 -22.01 -1.00 -0.85
CA ASP A 86 -23.27 -0.58 -0.26
C ASP A 86 -23.09 -0.27 1.24
N GLU A 87 -22.48 -1.18 1.97
CA GLU A 87 -22.10 -0.99 3.38
C GLU A 87 -20.72 -0.36 3.49
N PHE A 88 -20.69 0.95 3.73
CA PHE A 88 -19.47 1.71 3.95
C PHE A 88 -19.62 2.61 5.18
N ILE A 89 -18.72 2.49 6.15
CA ILE A 89 -18.86 3.06 7.49
C ILE A 89 -17.78 4.07 7.86
N HIS A 90 -16.76 4.30 7.02
CA HIS A 90 -15.57 5.04 7.42
C HIS A 90 -15.75 6.56 7.37
N PHE A 91 -16.65 7.06 6.52
CA PHE A 91 -17.10 8.46 6.47
C PHE A 91 -18.48 8.57 5.80
N SER A 92 -19.13 9.73 5.95
CA SER A 92 -20.46 9.95 5.40
C SER A 92 -20.40 10.20 3.89
N ARG A 93 -21.16 9.41 3.12
CA ARG A 93 -21.29 9.57 1.66
C ARG A 93 -22.52 10.40 1.30
N LYS A 94 -22.50 10.99 0.09
CA LYS A 94 -23.67 11.65 -0.51
C LYS A 94 -24.86 10.68 -0.51
N ASN A 95 -25.97 11.08 0.08
CA ASN A 95 -27.20 10.28 0.22
C ASN A 95 -27.04 8.91 0.89
N ASN A 96 -25.93 8.66 1.60
CA ASN A 96 -25.57 7.36 2.21
C ASN A 96 -25.61 6.17 1.22
N GLN A 97 -25.39 6.42 -0.04
CA GLN A 97 -25.39 5.40 -1.10
C GLN A 97 -24.06 5.35 -1.85
N ALA A 98 -23.82 4.23 -2.53
CA ALA A 98 -22.72 4.12 -3.48
C ALA A 98 -22.94 5.10 -4.64
N PRO A 99 -21.97 6.00 -4.94
CA PRO A 99 -22.17 7.07 -5.91
C PRO A 99 -22.25 6.61 -7.37
N PHE A 100 -21.63 5.48 -7.70
CA PHE A 100 -21.62 4.96 -9.07
C PHE A 100 -22.46 3.69 -9.19
N LYS A 101 -23.42 3.70 -10.11
CA LYS A 101 -24.24 2.53 -10.45
C LYS A 101 -23.54 1.60 -11.45
N ASN A 102 -22.75 2.19 -12.34
CA ASN A 102 -21.98 1.47 -13.34
C ASN A 102 -20.49 1.70 -13.12
N ALA A 103 -19.75 0.61 -13.02
CA ALA A 103 -18.30 0.66 -12.84
C ALA A 103 -17.62 -0.44 -13.66
N LEU A 104 -16.44 -0.15 -14.17
CA LEU A 104 -15.58 -1.11 -14.88
C LEU A 104 -14.13 -0.91 -14.46
N GLY A 105 -13.48 -1.99 -14.05
CA GLY A 105 -12.06 -2.00 -13.69
C GLY A 105 -11.20 -2.52 -14.83
N MET A 106 -9.97 -2.02 -14.95
CA MET A 106 -8.98 -2.62 -15.84
C MET A 106 -8.63 -4.04 -15.38
N MET A 107 -8.40 -4.21 -14.07
CA MET A 107 -7.99 -5.45 -13.43
C MET A 107 -8.96 -5.85 -12.32
N GLU A 108 -8.82 -7.07 -11.83
CA GLU A 108 -9.44 -7.50 -10.57
C GLU A 108 -8.64 -6.94 -9.39
N TYR A 109 -9.31 -6.19 -8.49
CA TYR A 109 -8.62 -5.47 -7.40
C TYR A 109 -8.65 -6.20 -6.06
N SER A 110 -9.68 -6.97 -5.78
CA SER A 110 -9.78 -7.93 -4.66
C SER A 110 -10.99 -8.85 -4.83
N GLU A 111 -10.99 -10.02 -4.17
CA GLU A 111 -12.15 -10.94 -4.17
C GLU A 111 -13.43 -10.24 -3.71
N GLU A 112 -13.33 -9.32 -2.75
CA GLU A 112 -14.47 -8.57 -2.23
C GLU A 112 -14.99 -7.55 -3.25
N LEU A 113 -14.10 -6.73 -3.83
CA LEU A 113 -14.49 -5.70 -4.79
C LEU A 113 -15.01 -6.27 -6.10
N ASN A 114 -14.60 -7.47 -6.49
CA ASN A 114 -15.10 -8.14 -7.70
C ASN A 114 -16.62 -8.39 -7.67
N ARG A 115 -17.27 -8.26 -6.51
CA ARG A 115 -18.72 -8.33 -6.37
C ARG A 115 -19.42 -7.05 -6.85
N TYR A 116 -18.71 -5.94 -6.88
CA TYR A 116 -19.22 -4.60 -7.19
C TYR A 116 -18.73 -4.06 -8.54
N ILE A 117 -17.55 -4.53 -8.99
CA ILE A 117 -16.91 -4.02 -10.21
C ILE A 117 -16.40 -5.19 -11.08
N PRO A 118 -16.97 -5.40 -12.29
CA PRO A 118 -16.38 -6.29 -13.27
C PRO A 118 -15.05 -5.73 -13.77
N SER A 119 -14.18 -6.61 -14.29
CA SER A 119 -12.87 -6.24 -14.84
C SER A 119 -12.76 -6.60 -16.32
N ILE A 120 -11.95 -5.81 -17.05
CA ILE A 120 -11.59 -6.08 -18.45
C ILE A 120 -10.64 -7.28 -18.51
N PHE A 121 -9.63 -7.28 -17.66
CA PHE A 121 -8.63 -8.35 -17.56
C PHE A 121 -8.78 -9.06 -16.22
N LYS A 122 -8.84 -10.36 -16.27
CA LYS A 122 -8.84 -11.20 -15.06
C LYS A 122 -7.41 -11.47 -14.61
N ASN A 123 -7.23 -11.61 -13.32
CA ASN A 123 -5.95 -12.06 -12.79
C ASN A 123 -5.73 -13.53 -13.13
N GLU A 124 -4.64 -13.83 -13.83
CA GLU A 124 -4.18 -15.21 -14.00
C GLU A 124 -3.50 -15.62 -12.69
N LEU A 125 -4.05 -16.64 -12.04
CA LEU A 125 -3.42 -17.22 -10.86
C LEU A 125 -2.17 -17.97 -11.29
N HIS A 126 -1.02 -17.46 -10.90
CA HIS A 126 0.24 -18.16 -11.10
C HIS A 126 0.28 -19.40 -10.20
N GLN A 127 0.52 -20.55 -10.80
CA GLN A 127 0.77 -21.81 -10.09
C GLN A 127 2.27 -21.94 -9.76
N GLU A 128 2.56 -22.80 -8.79
CA GLU A 128 3.94 -23.09 -8.39
C GLU A 128 4.71 -21.85 -7.90
N THR A 129 4.03 -20.93 -7.24
CA THR A 129 4.70 -19.84 -6.53
C THR A 129 5.59 -20.40 -5.42
N LEU A 130 6.64 -19.68 -5.03
CA LEU A 130 7.57 -20.15 -3.99
C LEU A 130 6.84 -20.52 -2.69
N GLY A 131 5.84 -19.71 -2.27
CA GLY A 131 5.02 -20.02 -1.10
C GLY A 131 4.24 -21.32 -1.22
N GLU A 132 3.73 -21.62 -2.41
CA GLU A 132 3.03 -22.88 -2.69
C GLU A 132 3.97 -24.08 -2.66
N ILE A 133 5.15 -23.97 -3.25
CA ILE A 133 6.17 -25.04 -3.26
C ILE A 133 6.62 -25.37 -1.85
N ILE A 134 6.92 -24.38 -1.02
CA ILE A 134 7.29 -24.55 0.39
C ILE A 134 6.17 -25.27 1.16
N SER A 135 4.94 -24.83 0.96
CA SER A 135 3.76 -25.45 1.59
C SER A 135 3.56 -26.92 1.15
N LYS A 136 3.72 -27.22 -0.15
CA LYS A 136 3.64 -28.59 -0.70
C LYS A 136 4.75 -29.48 -0.15
N ALA A 137 5.94 -28.93 0.13
CA ALA A 137 7.03 -29.64 0.79
C ALA A 137 6.77 -29.90 2.29
N GLY A 138 5.67 -29.41 2.84
CA GLY A 138 5.33 -29.56 4.25
C GLY A 138 6.09 -28.64 5.20
N LEU A 139 6.90 -27.73 4.66
CA LEU A 139 7.71 -26.77 5.41
C LEU A 139 6.87 -25.61 5.94
N THR A 140 7.38 -24.97 6.98
CA THR A 140 6.77 -23.81 7.63
C THR A 140 7.32 -22.49 7.07
N GLN A 141 6.48 -21.47 6.98
CA GLN A 141 6.90 -20.20 6.42
C GLN A 141 6.29 -19.00 7.14
N LEU A 142 7.05 -17.91 7.26
CA LEU A 142 6.64 -16.65 7.83
C LEU A 142 6.69 -15.53 6.79
N ARG A 143 5.66 -14.69 6.76
CA ARG A 143 5.61 -13.41 6.04
C ARG A 143 5.49 -12.30 7.06
N ILE A 144 6.40 -11.32 7.02
CA ILE A 144 6.38 -10.20 7.95
C ILE A 144 6.74 -8.90 7.24
N ALA A 145 5.94 -7.89 7.46
CA ALA A 145 6.19 -6.52 7.02
C ALA A 145 5.32 -5.54 7.82
N GLU A 146 5.63 -4.26 7.71
CA GLU A 146 4.70 -3.22 8.15
C GLU A 146 3.60 -2.94 7.12
N THR A 147 2.54 -2.23 7.52
CA THR A 147 1.31 -2.03 6.73
C THR A 147 1.58 -1.66 5.27
N GLU A 148 2.50 -0.73 5.03
CA GLU A 148 2.82 -0.23 3.69
C GLU A 148 3.37 -1.28 2.73
N LYS A 149 4.05 -2.28 3.25
CA LYS A 149 4.69 -3.35 2.43
C LYS A 149 4.13 -4.76 2.71
N TYR A 150 3.07 -4.87 3.51
CA TYR A 150 2.46 -6.16 3.80
C TYR A 150 1.90 -6.88 2.55
N PRO A 151 1.23 -6.20 1.60
CA PRO A 151 0.83 -6.84 0.36
C PRO A 151 1.99 -7.41 -0.46
N HIS A 152 3.19 -6.83 -0.36
CA HIS A 152 4.36 -7.27 -1.12
C HIS A 152 4.85 -8.65 -0.68
N VAL A 153 4.80 -8.93 0.63
CA VAL A 153 5.21 -10.24 1.17
C VAL A 153 4.07 -11.25 1.23
N THR A 154 2.85 -10.87 0.90
CA THR A 154 1.66 -11.73 0.94
C THR A 154 1.00 -11.86 -0.43
N PHE A 155 0.12 -10.96 -0.80
CA PHE A 155 -0.67 -10.99 -2.03
C PHE A 155 0.21 -11.07 -3.29
N PHE A 156 1.15 -10.13 -3.45
CA PHE A 156 2.02 -10.09 -4.63
C PHE A 156 3.00 -11.26 -4.65
N PHE A 157 3.58 -11.60 -3.52
CA PHE A 157 4.49 -12.75 -3.41
C PHE A 157 3.81 -14.09 -3.72
N ASN A 158 2.52 -14.18 -3.45
CA ASN A 158 1.70 -15.36 -3.74
C ASN A 158 1.01 -15.28 -5.12
N GLY A 159 1.52 -14.45 -6.04
CA GLY A 159 1.03 -14.35 -7.41
C GLY A 159 -0.42 -13.86 -7.52
N GLY A 160 -0.85 -12.96 -6.64
CA GLY A 160 -2.20 -12.43 -6.59
C GLY A 160 -3.19 -13.26 -5.77
N ASN A 161 -2.72 -14.30 -5.08
CA ASN A 161 -3.56 -15.11 -4.19
C ASN A 161 -3.61 -14.53 -2.79
N GLU A 162 -4.79 -14.16 -2.30
CA GLU A 162 -4.99 -13.60 -0.97
C GLU A 162 -4.98 -14.66 0.14
N LYS A 163 -5.25 -15.92 -0.20
CA LYS A 163 -5.32 -17.01 0.77
C LYS A 163 -3.94 -17.39 1.29
N LYS A 164 -3.89 -17.71 2.58
CA LYS A 164 -2.71 -18.31 3.18
C LYS A 164 -2.52 -19.74 2.67
N TYR A 165 -1.28 -20.09 2.38
CA TYR A 165 -0.93 -21.49 2.17
C TYR A 165 -0.90 -22.27 3.51
N LYS A 166 -1.00 -23.58 3.43
CA LYS A 166 -0.82 -24.43 4.61
C LYS A 166 0.57 -24.18 5.21
N ASN A 167 0.66 -24.08 6.53
CA ASN A 167 1.89 -23.76 7.29
C ASN A 167 2.48 -22.35 6.99
N GLU A 168 1.69 -21.41 6.46
CA GLU A 168 2.08 -20.01 6.30
C GLU A 168 1.56 -19.19 7.48
N GLU A 169 2.45 -18.54 8.19
CA GLU A 169 2.15 -17.54 9.20
C GLU A 169 2.38 -16.13 8.64
N ARG A 170 1.54 -15.18 9.03
CA ARG A 170 1.63 -13.77 8.61
C ARG A 170 1.62 -12.87 9.82
N ILE A 171 2.61 -11.98 9.91
CA ILE A 171 2.71 -10.97 10.96
C ILE A 171 2.67 -9.58 10.29
N LEU A 172 1.66 -8.81 10.65
CA LEU A 172 1.51 -7.42 10.25
C LEU A 172 1.93 -6.50 11.39
N ILE A 173 2.93 -5.68 11.16
CA ILE A 173 3.34 -4.61 12.09
C ILE A 173 2.72 -3.30 11.61
N PRO A 174 1.98 -2.57 12.44
CA PRO A 174 1.41 -1.29 12.03
C PRO A 174 2.51 -0.27 11.66
N SER A 175 2.37 0.38 10.51
CA SER A 175 3.19 1.55 10.15
C SER A 175 2.90 2.72 11.08
N PRO A 176 3.87 3.63 11.32
CA PRO A 176 3.68 4.78 12.17
C PRO A 176 2.65 5.75 11.57
N LYS A 177 1.74 6.26 12.40
CA LYS A 177 0.70 7.22 11.98
C LYS A 177 1.25 8.65 11.96
N VAL A 178 2.07 8.95 10.97
CA VAL A 178 2.61 10.28 10.69
C VAL A 178 2.02 10.84 9.39
N SER A 179 2.12 12.13 9.16
CA SER A 179 1.64 12.73 7.90
C SER A 179 2.49 12.28 6.70
N THR A 180 3.81 12.28 6.87
CA THR A 180 4.80 11.82 5.89
C THR A 180 5.92 11.08 6.63
N TYR A 181 6.58 10.13 5.97
CA TYR A 181 7.54 9.23 6.62
C TYR A 181 8.94 9.83 6.84
N ASP A 182 9.23 10.99 6.26
CA ASP A 182 10.41 11.80 6.61
C ASP A 182 10.38 12.25 8.08
N LEU A 183 9.21 12.41 8.67
CA LEU A 183 9.03 12.72 10.10
C LEU A 183 9.39 11.56 11.03
N LYS A 184 9.48 10.34 10.50
CA LYS A 184 9.85 9.13 11.23
C LYS A 184 10.54 8.11 10.31
N PRO A 185 11.78 8.37 9.88
CA PRO A 185 12.49 7.56 8.88
C PRO A 185 12.73 6.11 9.30
N GLU A 186 12.85 5.83 10.59
CA GLU A 186 12.96 4.46 11.11
C GLU A 186 11.68 3.65 10.95
N MET A 187 10.55 4.30 10.68
CA MET A 187 9.24 3.67 10.52
C MET A 187 8.99 2.58 11.56
N SER A 188 8.70 1.35 11.13
CA SER A 188 8.54 0.19 12.03
C SER A 188 9.65 -0.86 11.88
N ALA A 189 10.78 -0.54 11.23
CA ALA A 189 11.85 -1.49 10.94
C ALA A 189 12.39 -2.19 12.21
N ILE A 190 12.61 -1.44 13.29
CA ILE A 190 13.12 -2.00 14.55
C ILE A 190 12.13 -3.01 15.13
N LYS A 191 10.81 -2.73 15.08
CA LYS A 191 9.79 -3.67 15.57
C LYS A 191 9.74 -4.95 14.74
N ILE A 192 9.87 -4.81 13.40
CA ILE A 192 9.93 -5.95 12.49
C ILE A 192 11.15 -6.81 12.84
N LYS A 193 12.33 -6.19 12.99
CA LYS A 193 13.57 -6.88 13.35
C LYS A 193 13.43 -7.60 14.70
N ASP A 194 12.91 -6.93 15.73
CA ASP A 194 12.73 -7.53 17.07
C ASP A 194 11.80 -8.74 17.03
N GLU A 195 10.67 -8.65 16.31
CA GLU A 195 9.73 -9.76 16.14
C GLU A 195 10.38 -10.93 15.37
N LEU A 196 11.15 -10.64 14.33
CA LEU A 196 11.93 -11.65 13.61
C LEU A 196 12.96 -12.33 14.48
N MET A 197 13.71 -11.59 15.30
CA MET A 197 14.71 -12.14 16.22
C MET A 197 14.10 -13.15 17.19
N ILE A 198 12.89 -12.88 17.69
CA ILE A 198 12.14 -13.81 18.55
C ILE A 198 11.77 -15.08 17.76
N ASN A 199 11.23 -14.93 16.55
CA ASN A 199 10.81 -16.05 15.71
C ASN A 199 12.01 -16.93 15.29
N LEU A 200 13.13 -16.33 14.91
CA LEU A 200 14.35 -17.03 14.52
C LEU A 200 14.94 -17.82 15.70
N LYS A 201 15.05 -17.23 16.89
CA LYS A 201 15.55 -17.92 18.10
C LYS A 201 14.72 -19.15 18.45
N ASN A 202 13.42 -19.08 18.24
CA ASN A 202 12.51 -20.19 18.49
C ASN A 202 12.52 -21.27 17.38
N LYS A 203 13.29 -21.06 16.30
CA LYS A 203 13.37 -21.96 15.12
C LYS A 203 12.00 -22.40 14.61
N LYS A 204 11.06 -21.45 14.58
CA LYS A 204 9.66 -21.74 14.33
C LYS A 204 9.35 -21.94 12.84
N HIS A 205 10.17 -21.37 11.95
CA HIS A 205 9.94 -21.36 10.51
C HIS A 205 11.17 -21.81 9.73
N ASP A 206 10.92 -22.58 8.67
CA ASP A 206 11.95 -23.03 7.72
C ASP A 206 12.28 -21.96 6.68
N PHE A 207 11.30 -21.10 6.37
CA PHE A 207 11.43 -20.04 5.37
C PHE A 207 10.79 -18.75 5.87
N VAL A 208 11.47 -17.63 5.70
CA VAL A 208 10.99 -16.31 6.13
C VAL A 208 11.12 -15.31 4.99
N VAL A 209 10.06 -14.53 4.75
CA VAL A 209 10.10 -13.35 3.87
C VAL A 209 9.77 -12.12 4.70
N VAL A 210 10.68 -11.16 4.66
CA VAL A 210 10.54 -9.86 5.28
C VAL A 210 10.69 -8.75 4.25
N ASN A 211 9.94 -7.67 4.41
CA ASN A 211 10.17 -6.43 3.65
C ASN A 211 10.29 -5.27 4.64
N PHE A 212 11.37 -4.49 4.50
CA PHE A 212 11.58 -3.21 5.19
C PHE A 212 11.13 -2.08 4.27
N ALA A 213 10.08 -1.37 4.65
CA ALA A 213 9.43 -0.35 3.82
C ALA A 213 10.21 0.96 3.72
N ASN A 214 11.17 1.17 4.61
CA ASN A 214 11.78 2.48 4.86
C ASN A 214 12.42 3.14 3.62
N PRO A 215 13.28 2.48 2.84
CA PRO A 215 13.94 3.13 1.71
C PRO A 215 12.93 3.62 0.67
N ASP A 216 11.93 2.82 0.35
CA ASP A 216 10.89 3.19 -0.60
C ASP A 216 10.00 4.31 -0.06
N MET A 217 9.43 4.12 1.11
CA MET A 217 8.41 5.04 1.65
C MET A 217 8.98 6.40 2.04
N VAL A 218 10.19 6.45 2.58
CA VAL A 218 10.89 7.70 2.91
C VAL A 218 11.46 8.34 1.64
N GLY A 219 11.99 7.54 0.71
CA GLY A 219 12.49 8.01 -0.58
C GLY A 219 11.44 8.81 -1.36
N HIS A 220 10.18 8.40 -1.32
CA HIS A 220 9.05 9.14 -1.93
C HIS A 220 8.89 10.58 -1.42
N THR A 221 9.37 10.90 -0.22
CA THR A 221 9.26 12.26 0.34
C THR A 221 10.24 13.25 -0.28
N GLY A 222 11.32 12.75 -0.91
CA GLY A 222 12.39 13.58 -1.47
C GLY A 222 13.32 14.24 -0.44
N ASP A 223 13.18 13.92 0.85
CA ASP A 223 14.10 14.41 1.88
C ASP A 223 15.33 13.51 1.99
N LEU A 224 16.48 14.00 1.48
CA LEU A 224 17.73 13.26 1.46
C LEU A 224 18.20 12.84 2.87
N LYS A 225 18.05 13.71 3.87
CA LYS A 225 18.53 13.41 5.24
C LYS A 225 17.68 12.31 5.87
N ALA A 226 16.38 12.37 5.70
CA ALA A 226 15.48 11.34 6.16
C ALA A 226 15.74 10.01 5.42
N THR A 227 15.99 10.05 4.12
CA THR A 227 16.30 8.87 3.30
C THR A 227 17.60 8.19 3.77
N ILE A 228 18.67 8.96 4.02
CA ILE A 228 19.92 8.43 4.59
C ILE A 228 19.63 7.72 5.93
N LYS A 229 18.86 8.39 6.81
CA LYS A 229 18.51 7.80 8.11
C LYS A 229 17.68 6.52 7.98
N ALA A 230 16.78 6.46 6.99
CA ALA A 230 15.98 5.26 6.69
C ALA A 230 16.87 4.09 6.26
N VAL A 231 17.82 4.33 5.35
CA VAL A 231 18.75 3.31 4.86
C VAL A 231 19.68 2.82 5.99
N GLU A 232 20.27 3.72 6.78
CA GLU A 232 21.09 3.36 7.95
C GLU A 232 20.32 2.51 8.98
N THR A 233 19.03 2.81 9.18
CA THR A 233 18.19 2.03 10.09
C THR A 233 17.99 0.61 9.58
N VAL A 234 17.71 0.45 8.29
CA VAL A 234 17.52 -0.87 7.67
C VAL A 234 18.84 -1.64 7.65
N ASP A 235 19.96 -1.00 7.33
CA ASP A 235 21.28 -1.61 7.34
C ASP A 235 21.62 -2.20 8.72
N ASN A 236 21.40 -1.44 9.78
CA ASN A 236 21.58 -1.92 11.15
C ASN A 236 20.67 -3.13 11.47
N CYS A 237 19.40 -3.08 11.07
CA CYS A 237 18.48 -4.20 11.26
C CYS A 237 18.94 -5.45 10.51
N ILE A 238 19.41 -5.30 9.27
CA ILE A 238 19.92 -6.40 8.45
C ILE A 238 21.21 -6.97 9.09
N GLY A 239 22.10 -6.12 9.60
CA GLY A 239 23.30 -6.56 10.28
C GLY A 239 23.02 -7.48 11.47
N GLU A 240 22.10 -7.07 12.36
CA GLU A 240 21.70 -7.89 13.51
C GLU A 240 21.03 -9.21 13.08
N LEU A 241 20.16 -9.17 12.05
CA LEU A 241 19.51 -10.37 11.53
C LEU A 241 20.50 -11.32 10.87
N THR A 242 21.48 -10.81 10.13
CA THR A 242 22.54 -11.61 9.50
C THR A 242 23.35 -12.36 10.54
N GLN A 243 23.80 -11.67 11.59
CA GLN A 243 24.52 -12.30 12.69
C GLN A 243 23.70 -13.43 13.33
N GLN A 244 22.42 -13.18 13.63
CA GLN A 244 21.55 -14.20 14.24
C GLN A 244 21.33 -15.41 13.31
N ILE A 245 21.19 -15.19 12.01
CA ILE A 245 20.99 -16.27 11.03
C ILE A 245 22.25 -17.10 10.89
N GLU A 246 23.44 -16.49 10.88
CA GLU A 246 24.73 -17.18 10.88
C GLU A 246 24.90 -18.07 12.13
N GLU A 247 24.58 -17.55 13.32
CA GLU A 247 24.59 -18.32 14.58
C GLU A 247 23.68 -19.55 14.55
N LEU A 248 22.59 -19.46 13.78
CA LEU A 248 21.64 -20.56 13.58
C LEU A 248 22.02 -21.51 12.44
N ASN A 249 23.15 -21.30 11.75
CA ASN A 249 23.55 -21.96 10.51
C ASN A 249 22.51 -21.85 9.40
N GLY A 250 21.78 -20.72 9.33
CA GLY A 250 20.83 -20.40 8.31
C GLY A 250 21.46 -19.72 7.10
N THR A 251 20.64 -19.46 6.08
CA THR A 251 21.02 -18.70 4.89
C THR A 251 20.18 -17.45 4.77
N ILE A 252 20.79 -16.33 4.47
CA ILE A 252 20.11 -15.07 4.20
C ILE A 252 20.31 -14.67 2.73
N LEU A 253 19.23 -14.19 2.09
CA LEU A 253 19.23 -13.57 0.76
C LEU A 253 18.74 -12.14 0.91
N ILE A 254 19.53 -11.17 0.48
CA ILE A 254 19.21 -9.74 0.54
C ILE A 254 18.99 -9.25 -0.88
N THR A 255 17.84 -8.64 -1.14
CA THR A 255 17.47 -8.08 -2.43
C THR A 255 16.56 -6.87 -2.26
N ALA A 256 16.26 -6.17 -3.33
CA ALA A 256 15.23 -5.13 -3.39
C ALA A 256 14.14 -5.54 -4.37
N ASP A 257 12.92 -5.09 -4.14
CA ASP A 257 11.80 -5.24 -5.07
C ASP A 257 11.88 -4.21 -6.21
N HIS A 258 12.46 -3.04 -5.97
CA HIS A 258 12.80 -1.97 -6.93
C HIS A 258 13.73 -0.95 -6.27
N GLY A 259 14.24 0.00 -7.05
CA GLY A 259 15.00 1.15 -6.56
C GLY A 259 14.08 2.32 -6.22
N ASN A 260 14.53 3.23 -5.34
CA ASN A 260 13.86 4.50 -5.05
C ASN A 260 14.78 5.53 -4.35
N CYS A 261 15.82 5.12 -3.68
CA CYS A 261 16.68 6.02 -2.89
C CYS A 261 18.14 6.06 -3.37
N GLU A 262 18.35 5.91 -4.67
CA GLU A 262 19.66 6.11 -5.35
C GLU A 262 20.06 7.58 -5.39
#